data_af59cac018b614ad434f6a0d5b8e05b3
#
_entry.id   af59cac018b614ad434f6a0d5b8e05b3
#
_cell.length_a   1.000
_cell.length_b   1.000
_cell.length_c   1.000
_cell.angle_alpha   90.00
_cell.angle_beta   90.00
_cell.angle_gamma   90.00
#
_symmetry.space_group_name_H-M   'P 1'
#
loop_
_entity.id
_entity.type
_entity.pdbx_description
1 polymer ?
#
loop_
_entity_poly.entity_id
_entity_poly.type
_entity_poly.pdbx_seq_one_letter_code
_entity_poly.pdbx_strand_id
1 'polypeptide(L)'
;MAAGGARRRRGLGTVADVALVGLVLLIALIVMGPYLYTVSPTLVAGGERLKPPSMAHPLGTDQFGREVLARVIAGGQQSLRVATLTMALTMVAGSLLGLVAGSVRALDEILMRISDAFLALPAVILAIALMAVREPSEANVVLALVVVYTPRVARVVRGKALLIREMPYVEAANALGAARARVIGWHILPNATPELIVQATFIFGYAILDEATLSFLGVGPPPPAPSWGNMLSEARYLVRDAFWISFFPGLLIGIAVLSANILGDGIRDRYDPRRGE
;
A
#
# COMPACT_ATOMS: atom_id res chain seq x y z
N MET A 1 11.49 -44.92 21.85
CA MET A 1 10.10 -44.52 21.54
C MET A 1 10.14 -43.06 21.15
N ALA A 2 10.12 -42.77 19.84
CA ALA A 2 10.19 -41.40 19.31
C ALA A 2 8.77 -40.84 19.19
N ALA A 3 8.42 -39.86 20.03
CA ALA A 3 7.20 -39.10 19.88
C ALA A 3 7.41 -38.08 18.76
N GLY A 4 6.85 -38.39 17.60
CA GLY A 4 6.79 -37.48 16.47
C GLY A 4 5.93 -36.25 16.81
N GLY A 5 6.60 -35.16 17.20
CA GLY A 5 5.97 -33.86 17.33
C GLY A 5 5.47 -33.39 15.98
N ALA A 6 4.15 -33.55 15.73
CA ALA A 6 3.50 -32.93 14.58
C ALA A 6 3.79 -31.43 14.63
N ARG A 7 4.66 -30.94 13.74
CA ARG A 7 4.82 -29.51 13.43
C ARG A 7 3.45 -28.99 13.01
N ARG A 8 2.65 -28.50 13.95
CA ARG A 8 1.49 -27.67 13.64
C ARG A 8 2.00 -26.57 12.72
N ARG A 9 1.59 -26.59 11.46
CA ARG A 9 1.70 -25.44 10.57
C ARG A 9 0.91 -24.33 11.25
N ARG A 10 1.60 -23.50 12.03
CA ARG A 10 0.98 -22.30 12.61
C ARG A 10 0.61 -21.42 11.42
N GLY A 11 -0.70 -21.21 11.19
CA GLY A 11 -1.21 -20.16 10.32
C GLY A 11 -0.66 -18.79 10.74
N LEU A 12 -0.97 -17.74 10.00
CA LEU A 12 -0.59 -16.36 10.36
C LEU A 12 -1.19 -15.89 11.70
N GLY A 13 -2.06 -16.69 12.30
CA GLY A 13 -2.94 -16.35 13.40
C GLY A 13 -4.35 -16.07 12.86
N THR A 14 -5.37 -16.50 13.59
CA THR A 14 -6.77 -16.44 13.12
C THR A 14 -7.19 -15.06 12.63
N VAL A 15 -6.72 -13.99 13.25
CA VAL A 15 -7.06 -12.60 12.87
C VAL A 15 -6.40 -12.21 11.55
N ALA A 16 -5.12 -12.57 11.34
CA ALA A 16 -4.42 -12.28 10.10
C ALA A 16 -4.92 -13.15 8.94
N ASP A 17 -5.36 -14.40 9.21
CA ASP A 17 -5.99 -15.25 8.19
C ASP A 17 -7.34 -14.66 7.74
N VAL A 18 -8.15 -14.13 8.67
CA VAL A 18 -9.40 -13.41 8.34
C VAL A 18 -9.12 -12.14 7.55
N ALA A 19 -8.09 -11.37 7.93
CA ALA A 19 -7.69 -10.16 7.21
C ALA A 19 -7.23 -10.50 5.78
N LEU A 20 -6.46 -11.58 5.59
CA LEU A 20 -6.05 -12.04 4.27
C LEU A 20 -7.27 -12.40 3.40
N VAL A 21 -8.21 -13.17 3.95
CA VAL A 21 -9.44 -13.52 3.24
C VAL A 21 -10.24 -12.26 2.89
N GLY A 22 -10.39 -11.33 3.83
CA GLY A 22 -11.07 -10.05 3.59
C GLY A 22 -10.44 -9.25 2.46
N LEU A 23 -9.11 -9.13 2.45
CA LEU A 23 -8.36 -8.43 1.40
C LEU A 23 -8.50 -9.13 0.04
N VAL A 24 -8.39 -10.46 0.02
CA VAL A 24 -8.54 -11.25 -1.22
C VAL A 24 -9.95 -11.10 -1.79
N LEU A 25 -10.99 -11.18 -0.94
CA LEU A 25 -12.38 -10.99 -1.36
C LEU A 25 -12.62 -9.57 -1.88
N LEU A 26 -12.06 -8.56 -1.22
CA LEU A 26 -12.14 -7.17 -1.68
C LEU A 26 -11.50 -7.00 -3.06
N ILE A 27 -10.28 -7.51 -3.24
CA ILE A 27 -9.57 -7.45 -4.52
C ILE A 27 -10.36 -8.21 -5.59
N ALA A 28 -10.86 -9.40 -5.28
CA ALA A 28 -11.67 -10.19 -6.21
C ALA A 28 -12.94 -9.43 -6.62
N LEU A 29 -13.66 -8.81 -5.67
CA LEU A 29 -14.82 -7.98 -5.94
C LEU A 29 -14.49 -6.82 -6.90
N ILE A 30 -13.40 -6.12 -6.66
CA ILE A 30 -12.99 -4.96 -7.46
C ILE A 30 -12.51 -5.38 -8.86
N VAL A 31 -11.77 -6.50 -8.97
CA VAL A 31 -11.25 -6.98 -10.26
C VAL A 31 -12.37 -7.62 -11.10
N MET A 32 -13.23 -8.43 -10.49
CA MET A 32 -14.31 -9.11 -11.19
C MET A 32 -15.56 -8.25 -11.35
N GLY A 33 -15.71 -7.20 -10.55
CA GLY A 33 -16.88 -6.33 -10.51
C GLY A 33 -17.32 -5.80 -11.88
N PRO A 34 -16.43 -5.30 -12.75
CA PRO A 34 -16.82 -4.81 -14.09
C PRO A 34 -17.42 -5.89 -14.99
N TYR A 35 -17.09 -7.15 -14.78
CA TYR A 35 -17.67 -8.28 -15.53
C TYR A 35 -19.06 -8.67 -15.01
N LEU A 36 -19.31 -8.43 -13.71
CA LEU A 36 -20.58 -8.74 -13.06
C LEU A 36 -21.58 -7.58 -13.13
N TYR A 37 -21.08 -6.36 -13.16
CA TYR A 37 -21.87 -5.12 -13.19
C TYR A 37 -21.34 -4.21 -14.30
N THR A 38 -21.96 -4.30 -15.47
CA THR A 38 -21.49 -3.67 -16.72
C THR A 38 -21.94 -2.21 -16.92
N VAL A 39 -22.58 -1.61 -15.91
CA VAL A 39 -23.00 -0.21 -15.96
C VAL A 39 -21.79 0.72 -15.95
N SER A 40 -21.77 1.69 -16.86
CA SER A 40 -20.67 2.65 -16.95
C SER A 40 -20.60 3.53 -15.69
N PRO A 41 -19.44 3.67 -15.03
CA PRO A 41 -19.28 4.50 -13.84
C PRO A 41 -19.38 6.01 -14.12
N THR A 42 -19.39 6.41 -15.39
CA THR A 42 -19.47 7.80 -15.82
C THR A 42 -20.80 8.15 -16.48
N LEU A 43 -21.71 7.18 -16.64
CA LEU A 43 -23.03 7.40 -17.25
C LEU A 43 -23.88 8.31 -16.33
N VAL A 44 -24.22 9.49 -16.84
CA VAL A 44 -25.07 10.48 -16.16
C VAL A 44 -26.54 10.25 -16.48
N ALA A 45 -27.37 10.03 -15.46
CA ALA A 45 -28.82 9.88 -15.60
C ALA A 45 -29.53 10.96 -14.76
N GLY A 46 -29.77 12.14 -15.35
CA GLY A 46 -30.26 13.32 -14.65
C GLY A 46 -31.60 13.15 -13.91
N GLY A 47 -32.43 12.21 -14.34
CA GLY A 47 -33.68 11.86 -13.66
C GLY A 47 -33.52 10.95 -12.44
N GLU A 48 -32.33 10.39 -12.22
CA GLU A 48 -32.07 9.39 -11.20
C GLU A 48 -31.11 9.92 -10.10
N ARG A 49 -31.14 11.24 -9.84
CA ARG A 49 -30.23 11.88 -8.88
C ARG A 49 -30.57 11.54 -7.43
N LEU A 50 -29.52 11.24 -6.62
CA LEU A 50 -29.60 11.02 -5.17
C LEU A 50 -30.64 9.96 -4.77
N LYS A 51 -30.86 8.97 -5.61
CA LYS A 51 -31.72 7.84 -5.27
C LYS A 51 -31.06 6.95 -4.23
N PRO A 52 -31.78 6.58 -3.16
CA PRO A 52 -31.23 5.70 -2.14
C PRO A 52 -31.00 4.28 -2.69
N PRO A 53 -30.21 3.46 -1.98
CA PRO A 53 -30.03 2.05 -2.32
C PRO A 53 -31.38 1.33 -2.51
N SER A 54 -31.51 0.60 -3.63
CA SER A 54 -32.70 -0.13 -4.03
C SER A 54 -32.34 -1.30 -4.95
N MET A 55 -33.32 -2.13 -5.33
CA MET A 55 -33.09 -3.21 -6.29
C MET A 55 -32.67 -2.71 -7.67
N ALA A 56 -33.10 -1.51 -8.07
CA ALA A 56 -32.70 -0.87 -9.33
C ALA A 56 -31.31 -0.21 -9.21
N HIS A 57 -30.96 0.29 -8.04
CA HIS A 57 -29.70 0.99 -7.74
C HIS A 57 -29.07 0.38 -6.48
N PRO A 58 -28.28 -0.72 -6.56
CA PRO A 58 -27.86 -1.51 -5.41
C PRO A 58 -27.14 -0.71 -4.30
N LEU A 59 -26.31 0.28 -4.66
CA LEU A 59 -25.70 1.21 -3.71
C LEU A 59 -26.20 2.65 -3.85
N GLY A 60 -27.34 2.85 -4.57
CA GLY A 60 -27.89 4.17 -4.84
C GLY A 60 -27.17 4.92 -5.97
N THR A 61 -27.56 6.17 -6.17
CA THR A 61 -27.00 7.06 -7.20
C THR A 61 -26.42 8.33 -6.57
N ASP A 62 -25.52 8.99 -7.30
CA ASP A 62 -24.89 10.24 -6.87
C ASP A 62 -25.66 11.50 -7.35
N GLN A 63 -25.09 12.69 -7.11
CA GLN A 63 -25.67 13.97 -7.50
C GLN A 63 -25.85 14.17 -9.02
N PHE A 64 -25.23 13.35 -9.83
CA PHE A 64 -25.36 13.34 -11.29
C PHE A 64 -26.23 12.18 -11.80
N GLY A 65 -26.77 11.35 -10.89
CA GLY A 65 -27.49 10.13 -11.23
C GLY A 65 -26.59 8.98 -11.68
N ARG A 66 -25.28 9.03 -11.39
CA ARG A 66 -24.36 7.94 -11.72
C ARG A 66 -24.48 6.84 -10.65
N GLU A 67 -24.36 5.59 -11.08
CA GLU A 67 -24.42 4.42 -10.21
C GLU A 67 -23.26 4.38 -9.22
N VAL A 68 -23.56 4.42 -7.92
CA VAL A 68 -22.52 4.37 -6.87
C VAL A 68 -21.79 3.03 -6.88
N LEU A 69 -22.48 1.90 -7.14
CA LEU A 69 -21.83 0.58 -7.24
C LEU A 69 -20.78 0.54 -8.36
N ALA A 70 -21.14 1.00 -9.58
CA ALA A 70 -20.20 1.06 -10.69
C ALA A 70 -18.98 1.93 -10.38
N ARG A 71 -19.21 3.07 -9.73
CA ARG A 71 -18.17 4.00 -9.32
C ARG A 71 -17.27 3.46 -8.21
N VAL A 72 -17.84 2.76 -7.23
CA VAL A 72 -17.08 2.09 -6.15
C VAL A 72 -16.16 1.01 -6.71
N ILE A 73 -16.63 0.22 -7.68
CA ILE A 73 -15.83 -0.80 -8.35
C ILE A 73 -14.70 -0.15 -9.15
N ALA A 74 -15.02 0.78 -10.05
CA ALA A 74 -14.03 1.44 -10.88
C ALA A 74 -13.04 2.29 -10.07
N GLY A 75 -13.54 3.00 -9.04
CA GLY A 75 -12.71 3.75 -8.10
C GLY A 75 -11.77 2.86 -7.30
N GLY A 76 -12.26 1.66 -6.92
CA GLY A 76 -11.42 0.66 -6.26
C GLY A 76 -10.29 0.15 -7.16
N GLN A 77 -10.55 -0.07 -8.44
CA GLN A 77 -9.49 -0.45 -9.40
C GLN A 77 -8.40 0.64 -9.47
N GLN A 78 -8.80 1.89 -9.52
CA GLN A 78 -7.90 3.03 -9.53
C GLN A 78 -7.06 3.10 -8.24
N SER A 79 -7.71 3.12 -7.06
CA SER A 79 -7.04 3.24 -5.77
C SER A 79 -6.12 2.05 -5.47
N LEU A 80 -6.55 0.81 -5.77
CA LEU A 80 -5.71 -0.38 -5.60
C LEU A 80 -4.52 -0.41 -6.57
N ARG A 81 -4.69 0.07 -7.81
CA ARG A 81 -3.61 0.17 -8.79
C ARG A 81 -2.54 1.16 -8.33
N VAL A 82 -2.94 2.36 -7.89
CA VAL A 82 -2.01 3.36 -7.34
C VAL A 82 -1.26 2.79 -6.13
N ALA A 83 -1.96 2.15 -5.21
CA ALA A 83 -1.34 1.57 -4.02
C ALA A 83 -0.35 0.45 -4.35
N THR A 84 -0.71 -0.44 -5.30
CA THR A 84 0.15 -1.54 -5.72
C THR A 84 1.40 -1.03 -6.44
N LEU A 85 1.26 -0.07 -7.35
CA LEU A 85 2.39 0.54 -8.06
C LEU A 85 3.30 1.29 -7.09
N THR A 86 2.74 2.08 -6.18
CA THR A 86 3.49 2.78 -5.13
C THR A 86 4.27 1.79 -4.28
N MET A 87 3.62 0.74 -3.77
CA MET A 87 4.27 -0.31 -2.99
C MET A 87 5.42 -0.93 -3.78
N ALA A 88 5.17 -1.43 -4.98
CA ALA A 88 6.18 -2.13 -5.78
C ALA A 88 7.40 -1.26 -6.09
N LEU A 89 7.17 -0.03 -6.56
CA LEU A 89 8.26 0.90 -6.88
C LEU A 89 9.02 1.34 -5.63
N THR A 90 8.34 1.60 -4.53
CA THR A 90 8.96 1.94 -3.24
C THR A 90 9.82 0.79 -2.71
N MET A 91 9.34 -0.45 -2.81
CA MET A 91 10.12 -1.62 -2.39
C MET A 91 11.40 -1.76 -3.20
N VAL A 92 11.34 -1.55 -4.51
CA VAL A 92 12.53 -1.58 -5.37
C VAL A 92 13.48 -0.43 -5.05
N ALA A 93 12.99 0.82 -5.09
CA ALA A 93 13.82 2.01 -4.87
C ALA A 93 14.43 2.02 -3.45
N GLY A 94 13.62 1.75 -2.42
CA GLY A 94 14.08 1.73 -1.04
C GLY A 94 15.05 0.59 -0.75
N SER A 95 14.84 -0.59 -1.34
CA SER A 95 15.79 -1.70 -1.22
C SER A 95 17.14 -1.35 -1.85
N LEU A 96 17.14 -0.79 -3.06
CA LEU A 96 18.36 -0.38 -3.73
C LEU A 96 19.12 0.68 -2.93
N LEU A 97 18.44 1.74 -2.48
CA LEU A 97 19.04 2.79 -1.66
C LEU A 97 19.56 2.26 -0.33
N GLY A 98 18.80 1.41 0.36
CA GLY A 98 19.19 0.82 1.63
C GLY A 98 20.38 -0.13 1.49
N LEU A 99 20.44 -0.94 0.43
CA LEU A 99 21.59 -1.81 0.14
C LEU A 99 22.84 -1.00 -0.21
N VAL A 100 22.73 0.06 -0.99
CA VAL A 100 23.84 0.96 -1.31
C VAL A 100 24.36 1.63 -0.03
N ALA A 101 23.47 2.22 0.78
CA ALA A 101 23.83 2.85 2.05
C ALA A 101 24.51 1.84 3.02
N GLY A 102 23.94 0.64 3.18
CA GLY A 102 24.52 -0.41 4.04
C GLY A 102 25.81 -1.02 3.55
N SER A 103 26.14 -0.88 2.25
CA SER A 103 27.32 -1.49 1.64
C SER A 103 28.46 -0.51 1.38
N VAL A 104 28.17 0.78 1.15
CA VAL A 104 29.14 1.81 0.78
C VAL A 104 29.17 2.92 1.83
N ARG A 105 30.16 2.83 2.74
CA ARG A 105 30.28 3.76 3.90
C ARG A 105 30.29 5.23 3.51
N ALA A 106 30.91 5.59 2.38
CA ALA A 106 30.99 6.98 1.93
C ALA A 106 29.62 7.56 1.51
N LEU A 107 28.68 6.73 1.04
CA LEU A 107 27.35 7.13 0.62
C LEU A 107 26.33 7.03 1.76
N ASP A 108 26.63 6.26 2.80
CA ASP A 108 25.73 5.98 3.90
C ASP A 108 25.27 7.27 4.59
N GLU A 109 26.20 8.12 5.02
CA GLU A 109 25.89 9.33 5.73
C GLU A 109 25.06 10.31 4.87
N ILE A 110 25.41 10.46 3.60
CA ILE A 110 24.70 11.38 2.68
C ILE A 110 23.28 10.89 2.43
N LEU A 111 23.12 9.59 2.07
CA LEU A 111 21.82 9.02 1.76
C LEU A 111 20.89 9.01 2.98
N MET A 112 21.45 8.77 4.18
CA MET A 112 20.64 8.78 5.40
C MET A 112 20.27 10.21 5.82
N ARG A 113 21.14 11.20 5.67
CA ARG A 113 20.76 12.61 5.93
C ARG A 113 19.64 13.08 5.01
N ILE A 114 19.71 12.76 3.73
CA ILE A 114 18.62 13.04 2.79
C ILE A 114 17.34 12.32 3.24
N SER A 115 17.45 11.04 3.56
CA SER A 115 16.31 10.24 4.05
C SER A 115 15.70 10.84 5.32
N ASP A 116 16.52 11.32 6.25
CA ASP A 116 16.07 11.94 7.50
C ASP A 116 15.33 13.25 7.24
N ALA A 117 15.79 14.06 6.29
CA ALA A 117 15.12 15.29 5.89
C ALA A 117 13.70 15.00 5.31
N PHE A 118 13.56 13.97 4.49
CA PHE A 118 12.24 13.56 3.97
C PHE A 118 11.32 13.02 5.08
N LEU A 119 11.85 12.23 6.01
CA LEU A 119 11.09 11.66 7.11
C LEU A 119 10.74 12.65 8.22
N ALA A 120 11.37 13.83 8.24
CA ALA A 120 11.03 14.90 9.17
C ALA A 120 9.69 15.59 8.82
N LEU A 121 9.23 15.45 7.57
CA LEU A 121 7.96 16.01 7.12
C LEU A 121 6.85 14.95 7.19
N PRO A 122 5.62 15.34 7.57
CA PRO A 122 4.45 14.45 7.43
C PRO A 122 4.27 14.03 5.97
N ALA A 123 4.05 12.71 5.75
CA ALA A 123 3.97 12.09 4.43
C ALA A 123 3.04 12.83 3.46
N VAL A 124 1.81 13.13 3.91
CA VAL A 124 0.79 13.82 3.09
C VAL A 124 1.23 15.23 2.71
N ILE A 125 1.86 15.98 3.62
CA ILE A 125 2.33 17.35 3.34
C ILE A 125 3.42 17.31 2.27
N LEU A 126 4.38 16.39 2.40
CA LEU A 126 5.43 16.21 1.41
C LEU A 126 4.85 15.80 0.05
N ALA A 127 3.88 14.87 0.02
CA ALA A 127 3.21 14.48 -1.20
C ALA A 127 2.49 15.65 -1.89
N ILE A 128 1.74 16.48 -1.14
CA ILE A 128 1.09 17.68 -1.66
C ILE A 128 2.12 18.66 -2.23
N ALA A 129 3.23 18.90 -1.52
CA ALA A 129 4.29 19.79 -2.00
C ALA A 129 4.90 19.30 -3.33
N LEU A 130 5.10 17.98 -3.48
CA LEU A 130 5.59 17.39 -4.73
C LEU A 130 4.57 17.48 -5.86
N MET A 131 3.27 17.36 -5.54
CA MET A 131 2.20 17.50 -6.51
C MET A 131 1.94 18.95 -6.94
N ALA A 132 2.27 19.93 -6.09
CA ALA A 132 2.03 21.35 -6.38
C ALA A 132 2.76 21.86 -7.64
N VAL A 133 3.85 21.20 -8.05
CA VAL A 133 4.66 21.55 -9.23
C VAL A 133 4.34 20.65 -10.44
N ARG A 134 3.34 19.78 -10.33
CA ARG A 134 2.99 18.81 -11.36
C ARG A 134 1.49 18.84 -11.65
N GLU A 135 1.12 18.47 -12.88
CA GLU A 135 -0.29 18.30 -13.23
C GLU A 135 -0.90 17.11 -12.49
N PRO A 136 -2.15 17.20 -12.01
CA PRO A 136 -2.86 16.10 -11.39
C PRO A 136 -2.95 14.90 -12.32
N SER A 137 -2.35 13.78 -11.94
CA SER A 137 -2.40 12.53 -12.68
C SER A 137 -2.11 11.34 -11.77
N GLU A 138 -2.57 10.15 -12.16
CA GLU A 138 -2.28 8.91 -11.43
C GLU A 138 -0.76 8.68 -11.28
N ALA A 139 -0.02 8.85 -12.38
CA ALA A 139 1.43 8.64 -12.38
C ALA A 139 2.17 9.59 -11.43
N ASN A 140 1.75 10.86 -11.36
CA ASN A 140 2.35 11.83 -10.46
C ASN A 140 2.03 11.54 -9.00
N VAL A 141 0.82 11.07 -8.67
CA VAL A 141 0.49 10.59 -7.31
C VAL A 141 1.37 9.40 -6.93
N VAL A 142 1.51 8.40 -7.80
CA VAL A 142 2.41 7.26 -7.57
C VAL A 142 3.84 7.73 -7.32
N LEU A 143 4.39 8.60 -8.17
CA LEU A 143 5.75 9.11 -8.02
C LEU A 143 5.94 9.90 -6.72
N ALA A 144 4.99 10.76 -6.35
CA ALA A 144 5.04 11.51 -5.10
C ALA A 144 5.08 10.57 -3.89
N LEU A 145 4.19 9.58 -3.85
CA LEU A 145 4.16 8.60 -2.76
C LEU A 145 5.39 7.70 -2.74
N VAL A 146 5.94 7.30 -3.89
CA VAL A 146 7.21 6.56 -3.96
C VAL A 146 8.34 7.37 -3.32
N VAL A 147 8.48 8.64 -3.67
CA VAL A 147 9.51 9.53 -3.07
C VAL A 147 9.33 9.62 -1.56
N VAL A 148 8.10 9.78 -1.08
CA VAL A 148 7.76 9.89 0.33
C VAL A 148 8.11 8.63 1.12
N TYR A 149 7.83 7.44 0.56
CA TYR A 149 7.99 6.17 1.30
C TYR A 149 9.34 5.49 1.11
N THR A 150 10.07 5.80 0.04
CA THR A 150 11.40 5.22 -0.24
C THR A 150 12.38 5.34 0.95
N PRO A 151 12.50 6.49 1.65
CA PRO A 151 13.40 6.62 2.80
C PRO A 151 13.10 5.65 3.95
N ARG A 152 11.82 5.33 4.17
CA ARG A 152 11.41 4.38 5.22
C ARG A 152 11.92 2.97 4.92
N VAL A 153 11.74 2.49 3.69
CA VAL A 153 12.23 1.17 3.26
C VAL A 153 13.76 1.14 3.25
N ALA A 154 14.39 2.19 2.72
CA ALA A 154 15.85 2.30 2.68
C ALA A 154 16.47 2.17 4.08
N ARG A 155 15.88 2.80 5.09
CA ARG A 155 16.34 2.70 6.49
C ARG A 155 16.25 1.29 7.05
N VAL A 156 15.15 0.59 6.78
CA VAL A 156 14.96 -0.81 7.22
C VAL A 156 15.98 -1.73 6.57
N VAL A 157 16.12 -1.65 5.25
CA VAL A 157 17.07 -2.48 4.48
C VAL A 157 18.52 -2.19 4.87
N ARG A 158 18.89 -0.91 5.05
CA ARG A 158 20.20 -0.53 5.54
C ARG A 158 20.50 -1.14 6.91
N GLY A 159 19.56 -1.03 7.85
CA GLY A 159 19.74 -1.61 9.19
C GLY A 159 20.01 -3.11 9.15
N LYS A 160 19.27 -3.84 8.29
CA LYS A 160 19.50 -5.27 8.08
C LYS A 160 20.83 -5.55 7.37
N ALA A 161 21.19 -4.76 6.37
CA ALA A 161 22.46 -4.92 5.65
C ALA A 161 23.66 -4.76 6.60
N LEU A 162 23.63 -3.77 7.50
CA LEU A 162 24.67 -3.55 8.50
C LEU A 162 24.75 -4.74 9.47
N LEU A 163 23.62 -5.23 10.00
CA LEU A 163 23.57 -6.35 10.92
C LEU A 163 24.14 -7.64 10.27
N ILE A 164 23.69 -7.95 9.05
CA ILE A 164 24.05 -9.20 8.36
C ILE A 164 25.51 -9.16 7.94
N ARG A 165 26.06 -8.00 7.58
CA ARG A 165 27.46 -7.85 7.19
C ARG A 165 28.44 -8.25 8.30
N GLU A 166 28.04 -8.13 9.56
CA GLU A 166 28.86 -8.49 10.74
C GLU A 166 28.67 -9.96 11.16
N MET A 167 27.94 -10.76 10.40
CA MET A 167 27.75 -12.17 10.71
C MET A 167 28.97 -13.00 10.27
N PRO A 168 29.39 -14.00 11.07
CA PRO A 168 30.62 -14.78 10.79
C PRO A 168 30.67 -15.47 9.42
N TYR A 169 29.50 -15.89 8.90
CA TYR A 169 29.45 -16.51 7.57
C TYR A 169 29.66 -15.52 6.43
N VAL A 170 29.33 -14.22 6.64
CA VAL A 170 29.58 -13.13 5.67
C VAL A 170 31.06 -12.74 5.74
N GLU A 171 31.65 -12.69 6.93
CA GLU A 171 33.09 -12.45 7.09
C GLU A 171 33.90 -13.58 6.42
N ALA A 172 33.51 -14.84 6.61
CA ALA A 172 34.14 -15.97 5.93
C ALA A 172 34.02 -15.87 4.40
N ALA A 173 32.84 -15.50 3.87
CA ALA A 173 32.64 -15.29 2.44
C ALA A 173 33.58 -14.19 1.89
N ASN A 174 33.70 -13.06 2.61
CA ASN A 174 34.60 -11.97 2.25
C ASN A 174 36.08 -12.40 2.30
N ALA A 175 36.48 -13.17 3.31
CA ALA A 175 37.83 -13.70 3.42
C ALA A 175 38.21 -14.64 2.27
N LEU A 176 37.22 -15.37 1.73
CA LEU A 176 37.36 -16.21 0.53
C LEU A 176 37.30 -15.43 -0.79
N GLY A 177 37.21 -14.09 -0.74
CA GLY A 177 37.24 -13.23 -1.93
C GLY A 177 35.89 -13.12 -2.63
N ALA A 178 34.73 -13.34 -1.95
CA ALA A 178 33.43 -13.18 -2.55
C ALA A 178 33.19 -11.75 -3.03
N ALA A 179 32.69 -11.57 -4.26
CA ALA A 179 32.33 -10.27 -4.80
C ALA A 179 31.19 -9.64 -3.99
N ARG A 180 31.23 -8.32 -3.78
CA ARG A 180 30.18 -7.58 -3.02
C ARG A 180 28.75 -7.86 -3.53
N ALA A 181 28.57 -7.92 -4.85
CA ALA A 181 27.28 -8.24 -5.45
C ALA A 181 26.77 -9.63 -5.03
N ARG A 182 27.67 -10.61 -4.88
CA ARG A 182 27.32 -11.96 -4.38
C ARG A 182 26.89 -11.91 -2.92
N VAL A 183 27.63 -11.19 -2.07
CA VAL A 183 27.28 -11.03 -0.65
C VAL A 183 25.91 -10.37 -0.51
N ILE A 184 25.64 -9.30 -1.26
CA ILE A 184 24.34 -8.61 -1.26
C ILE A 184 23.22 -9.56 -1.72
N GLY A 185 23.37 -10.21 -2.86
CA GLY A 185 22.30 -11.02 -3.48
C GLY A 185 22.04 -12.34 -2.76
N TRP A 186 23.07 -12.99 -2.19
CA TRP A 186 22.94 -14.32 -1.58
C TRP A 186 22.86 -14.32 -0.05
N HIS A 187 23.36 -13.27 0.59
CA HIS A 187 23.36 -13.20 2.06
C HIS A 187 22.49 -12.08 2.62
N ILE A 188 22.58 -10.86 2.07
CA ILE A 188 21.86 -9.72 2.66
C ILE A 188 20.38 -9.73 2.24
N LEU A 189 20.11 -9.74 0.94
CA LEU A 189 18.75 -9.59 0.42
C LEU A 189 17.79 -10.71 0.86
N PRO A 190 18.17 -12.01 0.81
CA PRO A 190 17.27 -13.06 1.29
C PRO A 190 16.96 -12.98 2.78
N ASN A 191 17.93 -12.54 3.59
CA ASN A 191 17.75 -12.38 5.02
C ASN A 191 17.00 -11.08 5.40
N ALA A 192 16.87 -10.11 4.48
CA ALA A 192 16.05 -8.93 4.66
C ALA A 192 14.62 -9.12 4.13
N THR A 193 14.33 -10.21 3.42
CA THR A 193 13.03 -10.48 2.80
C THR A 193 11.85 -10.46 3.78
N PRO A 194 11.93 -11.04 5.00
CA PRO A 194 10.82 -10.99 5.94
C PRO A 194 10.40 -9.56 6.29
N GLU A 195 11.36 -8.69 6.58
CA GLU A 195 11.10 -7.28 6.90
C GLU A 195 10.60 -6.52 5.68
N LEU A 196 11.08 -6.85 4.50
CA LEU A 196 10.59 -6.27 3.25
C LEU A 196 9.12 -6.63 3.00
N ILE A 197 8.69 -7.87 3.22
CA ILE A 197 7.30 -8.29 3.09
C ILE A 197 6.41 -7.52 4.07
N VAL A 198 6.85 -7.37 5.32
CA VAL A 198 6.13 -6.57 6.32
C VAL A 198 6.02 -5.11 5.89
N GLN A 199 7.13 -4.51 5.40
CA GLN A 199 7.09 -3.14 4.89
C GLN A 199 6.14 -2.98 3.69
N ALA A 200 6.11 -3.97 2.79
CA ALA A 200 5.22 -3.95 1.63
C ALA A 200 3.74 -3.86 2.03
N THR A 201 3.30 -4.66 3.02
CA THR A 201 1.91 -4.61 3.48
C THR A 201 1.54 -3.26 4.10
N PHE A 202 2.41 -2.69 4.93
CA PHE A 202 2.18 -1.36 5.51
C PHE A 202 2.15 -0.26 4.44
N ILE A 203 3.11 -0.28 3.49
CA ILE A 203 3.15 0.72 2.41
C ILE A 203 1.90 0.62 1.54
N PHE A 204 1.43 -0.58 1.23
CA PHE A 204 0.19 -0.78 0.49
C PHE A 204 -1.00 -0.12 1.21
N GLY A 205 -1.16 -0.36 2.52
CA GLY A 205 -2.23 0.26 3.31
C GLY A 205 -2.12 1.78 3.38
N TYR A 206 -0.92 2.31 3.66
CA TYR A 206 -0.69 3.75 3.70
C TYR A 206 -0.89 4.41 2.32
N ALA A 207 -0.47 3.77 1.24
CA ALA A 207 -0.65 4.31 -0.11
C ALA A 207 -2.12 4.42 -0.50
N ILE A 208 -3.00 3.49 -0.07
CA ILE A 208 -4.46 3.62 -0.25
C ILE A 208 -4.97 4.86 0.50
N LEU A 209 -4.57 5.03 1.75
CA LEU A 209 -5.05 6.13 2.59
C LEU A 209 -4.56 7.49 2.07
N ASP A 210 -3.29 7.58 1.68
CA ASP A 210 -2.70 8.82 1.20
C ASP A 210 -3.18 9.16 -0.22
N GLU A 211 -3.38 8.16 -1.12
CA GLU A 211 -4.05 8.38 -2.40
C GLU A 211 -5.45 8.95 -2.18
N ALA A 212 -6.23 8.32 -1.29
CA ALA A 212 -7.57 8.79 -0.98
C ALA A 212 -7.55 10.22 -0.39
N THR A 213 -6.58 10.55 0.45
CA THR A 213 -6.41 11.88 1.02
C THR A 213 -6.03 12.91 -0.05
N LEU A 214 -5.08 12.60 -0.93
CA LEU A 214 -4.67 13.47 -2.04
C LEU A 214 -5.83 13.70 -3.01
N SER A 215 -6.55 12.65 -3.37
CA SER A 215 -7.74 12.73 -4.23
C SER A 215 -8.88 13.52 -3.57
N PHE A 216 -9.11 13.34 -2.26
CA PHE A 216 -10.08 14.11 -1.49
C PHE A 216 -9.75 15.61 -1.48
N LEU A 217 -8.48 15.97 -1.43
CA LEU A 217 -7.99 17.35 -1.48
C LEU A 217 -7.93 17.94 -2.91
N GLY A 218 -8.28 17.14 -3.93
CA GLY A 218 -8.31 17.59 -5.32
C GLY A 218 -6.97 17.54 -6.04
N VAL A 219 -5.95 16.92 -5.43
CA VAL A 219 -4.60 16.78 -6.01
C VAL A 219 -4.43 15.41 -6.69
N GLY A 220 -5.43 14.53 -6.59
CA GLY A 220 -5.45 13.20 -7.20
C GLY A 220 -5.77 13.22 -8.69
N PRO A 221 -6.03 12.02 -9.29
CA PRO A 221 -6.44 11.90 -10.68
C PRO A 221 -7.70 12.75 -10.97
N PRO A 222 -7.73 13.49 -12.10
CA PRO A 222 -8.83 14.39 -12.40
C PRO A 222 -10.12 13.63 -12.79
N PRO A 223 -11.31 14.22 -12.53
CA PRO A 223 -12.57 13.71 -13.07
C PRO A 223 -12.51 13.57 -14.59
N PRO A 224 -13.32 12.66 -15.23
CA PRO A 224 -14.40 11.89 -14.64
C PRO A 224 -14.00 10.54 -14.03
N ALA A 225 -12.70 10.18 -14.04
CA ALA A 225 -12.23 8.91 -13.49
C ALA A 225 -12.54 8.83 -11.99
N PRO A 226 -13.30 7.83 -11.53
CA PRO A 226 -13.55 7.67 -10.11
C PRO A 226 -12.33 7.12 -9.39
N SER A 227 -12.05 7.62 -8.17
CA SER A 227 -11.28 6.94 -7.14
C SER A 227 -12.08 6.99 -5.84
N TRP A 228 -11.76 6.14 -4.87
CA TRP A 228 -12.47 6.20 -3.60
C TRP A 228 -12.32 7.57 -2.91
N GLY A 229 -11.14 8.20 -3.04
CA GLY A 229 -10.91 9.54 -2.50
C GLY A 229 -11.70 10.63 -3.23
N ASN A 230 -11.80 10.58 -4.56
CA ASN A 230 -12.62 11.52 -5.33
C ASN A 230 -14.10 11.37 -4.97
N MET A 231 -14.61 10.14 -4.79
CA MET A 231 -15.99 9.91 -4.37
C MET A 231 -16.27 10.53 -3.00
N LEU A 232 -15.35 10.40 -2.04
CA LEU A 232 -15.48 11.05 -0.73
C LEU A 232 -15.48 12.58 -0.85
N SER A 233 -14.62 13.14 -1.71
CA SER A 233 -14.59 14.59 -1.96
C SER A 233 -15.90 15.11 -2.56
N GLU A 234 -16.44 14.41 -3.56
CA GLU A 234 -17.74 14.76 -4.16
C GLU A 234 -18.89 14.67 -3.16
N ALA A 235 -18.82 13.70 -2.23
CA ALA A 235 -19.87 13.44 -1.25
C ALA A 235 -19.86 14.40 -0.03
N ARG A 236 -18.80 15.18 0.20
CA ARG A 236 -18.59 15.95 1.45
C ARG A 236 -19.75 16.86 1.86
N TYR A 237 -20.46 17.40 0.89
CA TYR A 237 -21.62 18.28 1.15
C TYR A 237 -22.96 17.55 1.13
N LEU A 238 -22.97 16.26 0.77
CA LEU A 238 -24.16 15.45 0.56
C LEU A 238 -24.40 14.42 1.66
N VAL A 239 -23.54 14.38 2.68
CA VAL A 239 -23.58 13.34 3.73
C VAL A 239 -24.92 13.28 4.45
N ARG A 240 -25.65 14.40 4.58
CA ARG A 240 -26.97 14.43 5.23
C ARG A 240 -28.06 13.86 4.32
N ASP A 241 -27.98 14.12 3.03
CA ASP A 241 -29.04 13.79 2.07
C ASP A 241 -28.81 12.41 1.40
N ALA A 242 -27.53 12.03 1.23
CA ALA A 242 -27.12 10.83 0.51
C ALA A 242 -25.86 10.23 1.10
N PHE A 243 -25.94 9.77 2.36
CA PHE A 243 -24.80 9.23 3.12
C PHE A 243 -24.12 8.05 2.42
N TRP A 244 -24.85 7.27 1.62
CA TRP A 244 -24.34 6.10 0.90
C TRP A 244 -23.20 6.43 -0.06
N ILE A 245 -23.15 7.65 -0.64
CA ILE A 245 -22.13 8.07 -1.58
C ILE A 245 -20.75 8.12 -0.91
N SER A 246 -20.67 8.47 0.39
CA SER A 246 -19.44 8.49 1.18
C SER A 246 -19.21 7.20 1.97
N PHE A 247 -20.29 6.56 2.43
CA PHE A 247 -20.21 5.39 3.29
C PHE A 247 -19.50 4.21 2.61
N PHE A 248 -19.93 3.86 1.38
CA PHE A 248 -19.37 2.69 0.70
C PHE A 248 -17.88 2.83 0.33
N PRO A 249 -17.42 3.92 -0.32
CA PRO A 249 -15.98 4.07 -0.58
C PRO A 249 -15.17 4.16 0.72
N GLY A 250 -15.65 4.86 1.75
CA GLY A 250 -15.00 4.93 3.06
C GLY A 250 -14.88 3.58 3.75
N LEU A 251 -15.92 2.75 3.69
CA LEU A 251 -15.92 1.39 4.23
C LEU A 251 -14.86 0.53 3.53
N LEU A 252 -14.77 0.59 2.19
CA LEU A 252 -13.80 -0.21 1.43
C LEU A 252 -12.35 0.24 1.66
N ILE A 253 -12.11 1.54 1.79
CA ILE A 253 -10.80 2.06 2.23
C ILE A 253 -10.47 1.49 3.61
N GLY A 254 -11.41 1.55 4.57
CA GLY A 254 -11.23 1.01 5.91
C GLY A 254 -10.89 -0.48 5.90
N ILE A 255 -11.64 -1.30 5.15
CA ILE A 255 -11.40 -2.74 5.01
C ILE A 255 -10.02 -3.00 4.40
N ALA A 256 -9.67 -2.31 3.31
CA ALA A 256 -8.39 -2.49 2.63
C ALA A 256 -7.20 -2.16 3.55
N VAL A 257 -7.24 -1.01 4.22
CA VAL A 257 -6.17 -0.53 5.11
C VAL A 257 -6.02 -1.41 6.34
N LEU A 258 -7.15 -1.74 7.00
CA LEU A 258 -7.12 -2.60 8.19
C LEU A 258 -6.61 -4.00 7.84
N SER A 259 -7.09 -4.58 6.74
CA SER A 259 -6.65 -5.91 6.29
C SER A 259 -5.16 -5.92 5.96
N ALA A 260 -4.64 -4.91 5.26
CA ALA A 260 -3.23 -4.80 4.93
C ALA A 260 -2.35 -4.68 6.19
N ASN A 261 -2.75 -3.85 7.16
CA ASN A 261 -2.02 -3.66 8.42
C ASN A 261 -2.02 -4.91 9.29
N ILE A 262 -3.19 -5.54 9.49
CA ILE A 262 -3.31 -6.78 10.27
C ILE A 262 -2.50 -7.91 9.63
N LEU A 263 -2.50 -8.00 8.30
CA LEU A 263 -1.70 -8.97 7.57
C LEU A 263 -0.20 -8.73 7.79
N GLY A 264 0.23 -7.46 7.74
CA GLY A 264 1.61 -7.05 8.05
C GLY A 264 2.06 -7.46 9.45
N ASP A 265 1.23 -7.20 10.44
CA ASP A 265 1.49 -7.59 11.83
C ASP A 265 1.54 -9.12 11.99
N GLY A 266 0.62 -9.87 11.37
CA GLY A 266 0.61 -11.33 11.40
C GLY A 266 1.86 -11.94 10.73
N ILE A 267 2.33 -11.35 9.64
CA ILE A 267 3.58 -11.76 8.98
C ILE A 267 4.77 -11.46 9.90
N ARG A 268 4.83 -10.27 10.48
CA ARG A 268 5.89 -9.88 11.43
C ARG A 268 5.96 -10.85 12.61
N ASP A 269 4.83 -11.17 13.22
CA ASP A 269 4.73 -12.09 14.36
C ASP A 269 5.22 -13.51 14.02
N ARG A 270 5.03 -13.95 12.78
CA ARG A 270 5.49 -15.27 12.31
C ARG A 270 7.00 -15.34 12.16
N TYR A 271 7.63 -14.23 11.79
CA TYR A 271 9.10 -14.16 11.59
C TYR A 271 9.85 -13.67 12.83
N ASP A 272 9.17 -13.31 13.94
CA ASP A 272 9.81 -12.92 15.19
C ASP A 272 10.34 -14.17 15.93
N PRO A 273 11.67 -14.33 16.10
CA PRO A 273 12.26 -15.48 16.78
C PRO A 273 11.92 -15.57 18.27
N ARG A 274 11.57 -14.43 18.89
CA ARG A 274 11.36 -14.33 20.35
C ARG A 274 10.03 -14.93 20.81
N ARG A 275 9.10 -15.24 19.95
CA ARG A 275 7.83 -15.91 20.25
C ARG A 275 7.92 -17.45 20.23
N GLY A 276 9.10 -18.01 20.06
CA GLY A 276 9.36 -19.46 20.05
C GLY A 276 9.81 -20.02 21.40
N GLU A 277 10.06 -19.15 22.37
CA GLU A 277 10.37 -19.48 23.77
C GLU A 277 9.10 -19.26 24.61
#